data_4a13fe662fcb985982919d0b2c3dbc8f
#
_entry.id   4a13fe662fcb985982919d0b2c3dbc8f
#
_cell.length_a   1.000
_cell.length_b   1.000
_cell.length_c   1.000
_cell.angle_alpha   90.00
_cell.angle_beta   90.00
_cell.angle_gamma   90.00
#
_symmetry.space_group_name_H-M   'P 1'
#
loop_
_entity.id
_entity.type
_entity.pdbx_description
1 polymer ?
#
loop_
_entity_poly.entity_id
_entity_poly.type
_entity_poly.pdbx_seq_one_letter_code
_entity_poly.pdbx_strand_id
1 'polypeptide(L)'
;MKSKLTLCALTLLSLQVSVHAAGFNCALDTLNETEKTICQTPYLSGIDNVANQLFINAINNTLSKETVQSGQTKWLKERNSCKADVECIKQKYLLRNSELSSIEAFHSLPEVFPASLLDKPFNGEMKNKSGFVIRDNPWQVKKLFDFAQKERSFDIDSGDWNILTHLIVNNNLAIIFNIRGDYGTYLVLISDMTAKSYIIDSYNGDSDSESTPEITLVRRDSSGFTYQVSNIYDATHQKFISKYYKIEVNGSEISKPIAISPPANIDKEKTWTGYCGRFSCDSELRSPDGQWRLASGEGTIPHQYDGVYYFPHDRPDLGVNVFLSVGDRKEDGWSYSRNYAWGDKNSFFFDNDGGLACIWKTDISQKTTERILPVEGLKYPYYLRYDNEDYVISQYIPTGDADSHLGGFYIARSGQ
;
A
#
# COMPACT_ATOMS: atom_id res chain seq x y z
N MET A 1 15.03 72.06 49.00
CA MET A 1 14.57 71.17 47.95
C MET A 1 15.64 70.11 47.72
N LYS A 2 15.44 68.88 48.21
CA LYS A 2 16.37 67.77 48.06
C LYS A 2 15.81 66.80 47.02
N SER A 3 16.47 66.74 45.88
CA SER A 3 16.15 65.77 44.83
C SER A 3 16.75 64.40 45.18
N LYS A 4 15.92 63.36 45.27
CA LYS A 4 16.32 61.99 45.40
C LYS A 4 16.42 61.35 44.02
N LEU A 5 17.64 61.03 43.55
CA LEU A 5 17.87 60.15 42.39
C LEU A 5 17.63 58.70 42.84
N THR A 6 16.60 58.09 42.27
CA THR A 6 16.36 56.64 42.42
C THR A 6 17.05 55.93 41.29
N LEU A 7 18.09 55.17 41.61
CA LEU A 7 18.86 54.34 40.69
C LEU A 7 18.07 53.05 40.43
N CYS A 8 17.53 52.91 39.25
CA CYS A 8 16.79 51.70 38.81
C CYS A 8 17.82 50.70 38.27
N ALA A 9 18.15 49.70 39.08
CA ALA A 9 19.01 48.59 38.69
C ALA A 9 18.18 47.67 37.76
N LEU A 10 18.44 47.71 36.44
CA LEU A 10 17.96 46.68 35.51
C LEU A 10 18.75 45.40 35.75
N THR A 11 18.15 44.44 36.46
CA THR A 11 18.59 43.04 36.46
C THR A 11 18.22 42.42 35.11
N LEU A 12 19.20 42.26 34.21
CA LEU A 12 19.12 41.40 33.05
C LEU A 12 19.00 39.95 33.55
N LEU A 13 17.77 39.44 33.62
CA LEU A 13 17.55 37.99 33.65
C LEU A 13 17.99 37.45 32.29
N SER A 14 19.19 36.87 32.24
CA SER A 14 19.59 36.00 31.12
C SER A 14 18.72 34.76 31.17
N LEU A 15 17.66 34.74 30.36
CA LEU A 15 16.98 33.49 30.02
C LEU A 15 18.01 32.59 29.33
N GLN A 16 18.58 31.66 30.08
CA GLN A 16 19.29 30.54 29.52
C GLN A 16 18.25 29.67 28.84
N VAL A 17 17.97 29.96 27.59
CA VAL A 17 17.29 29.03 26.69
C VAL A 17 18.26 27.85 26.55
N SER A 18 17.98 26.77 27.24
CA SER A 18 18.68 25.50 27.04
C SER A 18 18.30 25.04 25.62
N VAL A 19 19.07 25.47 24.64
CA VAL A 19 18.97 24.92 23.28
C VAL A 19 19.49 23.50 23.41
N HIS A 20 18.59 22.55 23.46
CA HIS A 20 18.91 21.13 23.24
C HIS A 20 19.27 21.01 21.76
N ALA A 21 20.52 21.21 21.46
CA ALA A 21 21.01 21.28 20.09
C ALA A 21 21.25 19.90 19.49
N ALA A 22 21.38 18.84 20.28
CA ALA A 22 21.51 17.45 19.84
C ALA A 22 20.24 16.66 20.13
N GLY A 23 19.96 15.62 19.35
CA GLY A 23 18.81 14.71 19.54
C GLY A 23 18.91 13.84 20.82
N PHE A 24 19.95 14.02 21.62
CA PHE A 24 20.16 13.35 22.91
C PHE A 24 20.63 14.36 23.99
N ASN A 25 20.58 13.95 25.26
CA ASN A 25 20.91 14.82 26.37
C ASN A 25 22.44 14.96 26.56
N CYS A 26 22.97 16.13 26.22
CA CYS A 26 24.39 16.45 26.35
C CYS A 26 24.91 16.58 27.81
N ALA A 27 24.03 16.58 28.81
CA ALA A 27 24.42 16.67 30.22
C ALA A 27 24.70 15.30 30.89
N LEU A 28 24.62 14.20 30.12
CA LEU A 28 24.86 12.85 30.66
C LEU A 28 26.34 12.57 30.80
N ASP A 29 26.75 12.05 31.96
CA ASP A 29 28.14 11.65 32.24
C ASP A 29 28.58 10.40 31.47
N THR A 30 27.60 9.64 30.90
CA THR A 30 27.82 8.37 30.21
C THR A 30 28.10 8.52 28.71
N LEU A 31 28.18 9.76 28.19
CA LEU A 31 28.44 10.02 26.79
C LEU A 31 29.83 9.49 26.38
N ASN A 32 29.86 8.81 25.22
CA ASN A 32 31.10 8.41 24.60
C ASN A 32 31.84 9.61 23.97
N GLU A 33 33.05 9.37 23.47
CA GLU A 33 33.91 10.41 22.88
C GLU A 33 33.24 11.13 21.69
N THR A 34 32.57 10.39 20.81
CA THR A 34 31.85 10.94 19.65
C THR A 34 30.68 11.82 20.09
N GLU A 35 29.88 11.36 21.05
CA GLU A 35 28.74 12.11 21.58
C GLU A 35 29.17 13.40 22.27
N LYS A 36 30.26 13.37 23.02
CA LYS A 36 30.88 14.58 23.61
C LYS A 36 31.30 15.56 22.51
N THR A 37 31.93 15.06 21.45
CA THR A 37 32.34 15.90 20.32
C THR A 37 31.13 16.52 19.58
N ILE A 38 30.04 15.75 19.41
CA ILE A 38 28.79 16.27 18.84
C ILE A 38 28.23 17.41 19.68
N CYS A 39 28.16 17.22 21.01
CA CYS A 39 27.68 18.23 21.95
C CYS A 39 28.51 19.50 21.96
N GLN A 40 29.83 19.39 21.83
CA GLN A 40 30.78 20.52 21.85
C GLN A 40 30.86 21.27 20.49
N THR A 41 30.36 20.69 19.42
CA THR A 41 30.42 21.23 18.06
C THR A 41 29.05 21.67 17.60
N PRO A 42 28.70 22.97 17.58
CA PRO A 42 27.34 23.44 17.25
C PRO A 42 26.79 22.91 15.92
N TYR A 43 27.64 22.82 14.90
CA TYR A 43 27.26 22.28 13.59
C TYR A 43 26.87 20.79 13.68
N LEU A 44 27.64 19.97 14.41
CA LEU A 44 27.33 18.54 14.57
C LEU A 44 26.06 18.33 15.42
N SER A 45 25.85 19.13 16.44
CA SER A 45 24.61 19.12 17.21
C SER A 45 23.39 19.42 16.34
N GLY A 46 23.50 20.39 15.44
CA GLY A 46 22.44 20.73 14.50
C GLY A 46 22.11 19.60 13.52
N ILE A 47 23.14 18.96 12.94
CA ILE A 47 22.97 17.82 12.03
C ILE A 47 22.37 16.61 12.77
N ASP A 48 22.77 16.35 14.03
CA ASP A 48 22.23 15.26 14.85
C ASP A 48 20.74 15.45 15.10
N ASN A 49 20.31 16.66 15.41
CA ASN A 49 18.90 16.98 15.57
C ASN A 49 18.10 16.74 14.26
N VAL A 50 18.65 17.14 13.11
CA VAL A 50 18.06 16.84 11.80
C VAL A 50 17.96 15.32 11.58
N ALA A 51 19.03 14.57 11.86
CA ALA A 51 19.03 13.12 11.74
C ALA A 51 17.97 12.44 12.59
N ASN A 52 17.75 12.93 13.82
CA ASN A 52 16.73 12.42 14.72
C ASN A 52 15.32 12.67 14.17
N GLN A 53 15.05 13.87 13.63
CA GLN A 53 13.75 14.17 12.99
C GLN A 53 13.52 13.31 11.76
N LEU A 54 14.53 13.15 10.91
CA LEU A 54 14.45 12.29 9.71
C LEU A 54 14.21 10.81 10.09
N PHE A 55 14.85 10.33 11.17
CA PHE A 55 14.61 8.97 11.65
C PHE A 55 13.18 8.76 12.14
N ILE A 56 12.64 9.70 12.93
CA ILE A 56 11.24 9.65 13.38
C ILE A 56 10.29 9.67 12.18
N ASN A 57 10.53 10.57 11.22
CA ASN A 57 9.72 10.63 10.00
C ASN A 57 9.80 9.34 9.20
N ALA A 58 11.01 8.76 9.05
CA ALA A 58 11.20 7.51 8.34
C ALA A 58 10.42 6.36 9.01
N ILE A 59 10.50 6.21 10.33
CA ILE A 59 9.75 5.18 11.08
C ILE A 59 8.23 5.35 10.91
N ASN A 60 7.74 6.57 10.88
CA ASN A 60 6.30 6.84 10.74
C ASN A 60 5.77 6.63 9.32
N ASN A 61 6.64 6.62 8.32
CA ASN A 61 6.24 6.55 6.90
C ASN A 61 6.68 5.27 6.19
N THR A 62 7.52 4.44 6.81
CA THR A 62 7.95 3.16 6.24
C THR A 62 7.01 2.01 6.63
N LEU A 63 6.88 1.05 5.72
CA LEU A 63 6.30 -0.27 5.99
C LEU A 63 7.38 -1.33 6.26
N SER A 64 8.65 -0.90 6.38
CA SER A 64 9.81 -1.74 6.66
C SER A 64 10.54 -1.25 7.92
N LYS A 65 9.81 -1.15 9.04
CA LYS A 65 10.30 -0.54 10.30
C LYS A 65 11.55 -1.21 10.83
N GLU A 66 11.63 -2.54 10.80
CA GLU A 66 12.80 -3.28 11.26
C GLU A 66 14.07 -2.91 10.47
N THR A 67 13.96 -2.74 9.16
CA THR A 67 15.08 -2.32 8.31
C THR A 67 15.59 -0.94 8.70
N VAL A 68 14.70 0.02 8.97
CA VAL A 68 15.09 1.38 9.41
C VAL A 68 15.72 1.35 10.78
N GLN A 69 15.16 0.59 11.74
CA GLN A 69 15.66 0.47 13.12
C GLN A 69 17.01 -0.23 13.19
N SER A 70 17.17 -1.35 12.49
CA SER A 70 18.44 -2.09 12.42
C SER A 70 19.52 -1.27 11.72
N GLY A 71 19.15 -0.59 10.63
CA GLY A 71 20.01 0.37 9.94
C GLY A 71 20.47 1.52 10.86
N GLN A 72 19.57 2.06 11.69
CA GLN A 72 19.94 3.08 12.68
C GLN A 72 20.92 2.56 13.72
N THR A 73 20.68 1.36 14.23
CA THR A 73 21.57 0.72 15.20
C THR A 73 22.97 0.47 14.62
N LYS A 74 23.06 0.00 13.40
CA LYS A 74 24.32 -0.20 12.67
C LYS A 74 25.03 1.13 12.45
N TRP A 75 24.32 2.13 11.96
CA TRP A 75 24.86 3.46 11.70
C TRP A 75 25.38 4.13 12.96
N LEU A 76 24.70 4.02 14.11
CA LEU A 76 25.20 4.55 15.41
C LEU A 76 26.56 3.96 15.78
N LYS A 77 26.75 2.66 15.56
CA LYS A 77 28.07 2.01 15.80
C LYS A 77 29.14 2.56 14.86
N GLU A 78 28.83 2.74 13.60
CA GLU A 78 29.74 3.29 12.61
C GLU A 78 30.06 4.76 12.88
N ARG A 79 29.08 5.59 13.26
CA ARG A 79 29.30 6.98 13.69
C ARG A 79 30.23 7.04 14.91
N ASN A 80 29.98 6.20 15.91
CA ASN A 80 30.76 6.20 17.13
C ASN A 80 32.21 5.71 16.94
N SER A 81 32.50 4.98 15.85
CA SER A 81 33.87 4.61 15.48
C SER A 81 34.75 5.79 15.06
N CYS A 82 34.14 6.92 14.67
CA CYS A 82 34.84 8.18 14.35
C CYS A 82 35.51 8.85 15.56
N LYS A 83 35.13 8.48 16.80
CA LYS A 83 35.62 9.10 18.03
C LYS A 83 35.46 10.65 18.00
N ALA A 84 36.57 11.40 18.16
CA ALA A 84 36.57 12.85 18.13
C ALA A 84 36.80 13.48 16.75
N ASP A 85 36.87 12.69 15.67
CA ASP A 85 37.07 13.18 14.33
C ASP A 85 35.80 13.85 13.78
N VAL A 86 35.77 15.18 13.79
CA VAL A 86 34.65 16.03 13.39
C VAL A 86 34.24 15.78 11.93
N GLU A 87 35.21 15.65 10.99
CA GLU A 87 34.88 15.44 9.59
C GLU A 87 34.34 14.04 9.31
N CYS A 88 34.91 13.02 9.96
CA CYS A 88 34.38 11.66 9.90
C CYS A 88 32.91 11.61 10.41
N ILE A 89 32.63 12.21 11.55
CA ILE A 89 31.28 12.28 12.13
C ILE A 89 30.33 12.98 11.15
N LYS A 90 30.72 14.13 10.62
CA LYS A 90 29.92 14.90 9.64
C LYS A 90 29.56 14.06 8.41
N GLN A 91 30.52 13.34 7.82
CA GLN A 91 30.27 12.50 6.66
C GLN A 91 29.27 11.36 6.96
N LYS A 92 29.36 10.74 8.14
CA LYS A 92 28.38 9.73 8.56
C LYS A 92 26.97 10.29 8.65
N TYR A 93 26.80 11.51 9.17
CA TYR A 93 25.49 12.18 9.22
C TYR A 93 24.96 12.51 7.83
N LEU A 94 25.78 13.07 6.95
CA LEU A 94 25.34 13.46 5.60
C LEU A 94 24.81 12.24 4.83
N LEU A 95 25.53 11.13 4.88
CA LEU A 95 25.09 9.88 4.25
C LEU A 95 23.78 9.37 4.87
N ARG A 96 23.70 9.32 6.20
CA ARG A 96 22.49 8.84 6.86
C ARG A 96 21.28 9.72 6.63
N ASN A 97 21.45 11.03 6.68
CA ASN A 97 20.36 11.97 6.43
C ASN A 97 19.85 11.85 4.97
N SER A 98 20.73 11.66 4.01
CA SER A 98 20.34 11.38 2.61
C SER A 98 19.53 10.09 2.51
N GLU A 99 19.97 9.02 3.18
CA GLU A 99 19.26 7.73 3.21
C GLU A 99 17.87 7.85 3.85
N LEU A 100 17.77 8.48 5.02
CA LEU A 100 16.51 8.65 5.73
C LEU A 100 15.54 9.57 4.99
N SER A 101 16.04 10.62 4.34
CA SER A 101 15.22 11.55 3.57
C SER A 101 14.68 10.98 2.26
N SER A 102 15.23 9.86 1.78
CA SER A 102 14.73 9.16 0.60
C SER A 102 13.46 8.32 0.88
N ILE A 103 13.09 8.15 2.15
CA ILE A 103 11.87 7.43 2.53
C ILE A 103 10.69 8.36 2.33
N GLU A 104 9.87 8.06 1.33
CA GLU A 104 8.73 8.89 0.96
C GLU A 104 7.65 8.91 2.04
N ALA A 105 7.17 10.10 2.36
CA ALA A 105 6.09 10.30 3.31
C ALA A 105 4.72 10.06 2.66
N PHE A 106 3.72 9.80 3.50
CA PHE A 106 2.33 9.87 3.07
C PHE A 106 1.90 11.33 2.97
N HIS A 107 1.25 11.69 1.87
CA HIS A 107 0.82 13.03 1.54
C HIS A 107 -0.69 13.08 1.33
N SER A 108 -1.25 14.28 1.35
CA SER A 108 -2.61 14.50 0.88
C SER A 108 -2.70 14.28 -0.64
N LEU A 109 -3.88 13.94 -1.13
CA LEU A 109 -4.07 13.64 -2.55
C LEU A 109 -3.65 14.80 -3.49
N PRO A 110 -3.96 16.08 -3.18
CA PRO A 110 -3.54 17.19 -4.04
C PRO A 110 -2.03 17.41 -4.13
N GLU A 111 -1.26 16.86 -3.19
CA GLU A 111 0.22 16.92 -3.24
C GLU A 111 0.81 15.85 -4.15
N VAL A 112 0.06 14.75 -4.40
CA VAL A 112 0.52 13.59 -5.19
C VAL A 112 -0.05 13.59 -6.59
N PHE A 113 -1.32 14.01 -6.75
CA PHE A 113 -2.03 13.99 -8.01
C PHE A 113 -2.42 15.41 -8.47
N PRO A 114 -2.29 15.72 -9.77
CA PRO A 114 -2.74 16.99 -10.30
C PRO A 114 -4.26 17.17 -10.13
N ALA A 115 -4.69 18.40 -9.95
CA ALA A 115 -6.10 18.73 -9.72
C ALA A 115 -7.06 18.24 -10.83
N SER A 116 -6.55 18.06 -12.04
CA SER A 116 -7.33 17.54 -13.18
C SER A 116 -7.74 16.07 -13.03
N LEU A 117 -7.05 15.31 -12.20
CA LEU A 117 -7.34 13.90 -11.91
C LEU A 117 -8.13 13.71 -10.62
N LEU A 118 -8.26 14.77 -9.82
CA LEU A 118 -9.06 14.72 -8.61
C LEU A 118 -10.54 14.91 -8.96
N ASP A 119 -11.36 13.94 -8.59
CA ASP A 119 -12.80 14.07 -8.75
C ASP A 119 -13.36 15.15 -7.81
N LYS A 120 -14.46 15.77 -8.23
CA LYS A 120 -15.10 16.84 -7.44
C LYS A 120 -15.48 16.33 -6.05
N PRO A 121 -15.24 17.14 -4.99
CA PRO A 121 -15.66 16.79 -3.66
C PRO A 121 -17.16 16.47 -3.61
N PHE A 122 -17.48 15.43 -2.85
CA PHE A 122 -18.84 15.07 -2.55
C PHE A 122 -19.36 16.04 -1.47
N ASN A 123 -20.27 16.92 -1.82
CA ASN A 123 -20.75 17.94 -0.89
C ASN A 123 -21.73 17.33 0.12
N GLY A 124 -21.23 17.02 1.30
CA GLY A 124 -22.03 16.52 2.41
C GLY A 124 -22.16 14.99 2.45
N GLU A 125 -23.26 14.53 2.97
CA GLU A 125 -23.57 13.10 3.10
C GLU A 125 -24.83 12.77 2.32
N MET A 126 -24.83 11.63 1.65
CA MET A 126 -26.04 11.05 1.05
C MET A 126 -26.41 9.78 1.78
N LYS A 127 -27.70 9.49 1.87
CA LYS A 127 -28.20 8.24 2.42
C LYS A 127 -28.92 7.48 1.34
N ASN A 128 -28.45 6.25 1.02
CA ASN A 128 -29.11 5.39 0.06
C ASN A 128 -30.36 4.72 0.65
N LYS A 129 -31.12 4.02 -0.18
CA LYS A 129 -32.36 3.32 0.21
C LYS A 129 -32.11 2.20 1.22
N SER A 130 -30.91 1.64 1.28
CA SER A 130 -30.52 0.60 2.25
C SER A 130 -30.03 1.18 3.57
N GLY A 131 -29.97 2.52 3.68
CA GLY A 131 -29.59 3.22 4.89
C GLY A 131 -28.09 3.45 5.05
N PHE A 132 -27.27 3.19 4.02
CA PHE A 132 -25.84 3.51 4.02
C PHE A 132 -25.64 5.02 3.85
N VAL A 133 -24.76 5.57 4.67
CA VAL A 133 -24.28 6.95 4.58
C VAL A 133 -23.08 6.97 3.63
N ILE A 134 -23.18 7.77 2.56
CA ILE A 134 -22.17 7.87 1.50
C ILE A 134 -21.54 9.25 1.59
N ARG A 135 -20.20 9.31 1.71
CA ARG A 135 -19.45 10.56 1.91
C ARG A 135 -18.00 10.45 1.45
N ASP A 136 -17.33 11.60 1.37
CA ASP A 136 -15.87 11.65 1.21
C ASP A 136 -15.17 11.48 2.57
N ASN A 137 -14.08 10.70 2.55
CA ASN A 137 -13.15 10.57 3.67
C ASN A 137 -11.73 10.28 3.11
N PRO A 138 -11.10 11.27 2.45
CA PRO A 138 -9.88 11.04 1.70
C PRO A 138 -8.73 10.60 2.60
N TRP A 139 -8.04 9.55 2.17
CA TRP A 139 -6.86 9.00 2.84
C TRP A 139 -5.58 9.68 2.37
N GLN A 140 -4.55 9.60 3.20
CA GLN A 140 -3.20 9.96 2.79
C GLN A 140 -2.61 8.87 1.90
N VAL A 141 -1.78 9.26 0.92
CA VAL A 141 -1.26 8.37 -0.10
C VAL A 141 0.23 8.64 -0.33
N LYS A 142 0.96 7.60 -0.71
CA LYS A 142 2.30 7.71 -1.31
C LYS A 142 2.44 6.74 -2.47
N LYS A 143 3.35 7.05 -3.40
CA LYS A 143 3.72 6.13 -4.47
C LYS A 143 4.55 4.99 -3.88
N LEU A 144 4.13 3.76 -4.11
CA LEU A 144 4.82 2.56 -3.64
C LEU A 144 5.83 2.07 -4.68
N PHE A 145 5.45 2.12 -5.95
CA PHE A 145 6.25 1.64 -7.06
C PHE A 145 5.92 2.42 -8.34
N ASP A 146 6.96 2.79 -9.11
CA ASP A 146 6.85 3.54 -10.34
C ASP A 146 7.12 2.63 -11.55
N PHE A 147 6.19 2.58 -12.50
CA PHE A 147 6.38 1.82 -13.74
C PHE A 147 7.52 2.37 -14.61
N ALA A 148 7.78 3.68 -14.53
CA ALA A 148 8.85 4.32 -15.27
C ALA A 148 10.26 4.15 -14.64
N GLN A 149 10.37 3.49 -13.49
CA GLN A 149 11.64 3.33 -12.79
C GLN A 149 12.62 2.50 -13.60
N LYS A 150 13.75 3.11 -13.98
CA LYS A 150 14.74 2.56 -14.92
C LYS A 150 15.56 1.37 -14.36
N GLU A 151 15.57 1.16 -13.07
CA GLU A 151 16.31 0.06 -12.42
C GLU A 151 15.51 -1.23 -12.32
N ARG A 152 14.77 -1.57 -13.35
CA ARG A 152 14.08 -2.86 -13.39
C ARG A 152 15.08 -3.96 -13.71
N SER A 153 15.05 -5.03 -12.93
CA SER A 153 15.77 -6.27 -13.27
C SER A 153 15.09 -7.06 -14.40
N PHE A 154 13.97 -6.56 -14.93
CA PHE A 154 13.18 -7.17 -15.98
C PHE A 154 12.52 -6.09 -16.85
N ASP A 155 12.50 -6.35 -18.13
CA ASP A 155 11.87 -5.49 -19.14
C ASP A 155 10.46 -6.05 -19.40
N ILE A 156 9.50 -5.57 -18.64
CA ILE A 156 8.10 -5.87 -18.88
C ILE A 156 7.45 -4.53 -19.14
N ASP A 157 7.16 -4.27 -20.39
CA ASP A 157 6.26 -3.17 -20.77
C ASP A 157 4.94 -3.36 -20.03
N SER A 158 4.20 -2.29 -19.84
CA SER A 158 2.92 -2.14 -19.16
C SER A 158 1.99 -3.36 -19.15
N GLY A 159 2.55 -4.53 -18.83
CA GLY A 159 1.82 -5.78 -18.74
C GLY A 159 0.79 -5.74 -17.62
N ASP A 160 -0.06 -6.74 -17.57
CA ASP A 160 -1.06 -6.90 -16.52
C ASP A 160 -0.39 -7.17 -15.18
N TRP A 161 -0.22 -6.12 -14.41
CA TRP A 161 0.31 -6.19 -13.07
C TRP A 161 -0.79 -6.46 -12.08
N ASN A 162 -0.70 -7.56 -11.35
CA ASN A 162 -1.65 -7.89 -10.30
C ASN A 162 -0.92 -8.16 -8.99
N ILE A 163 -1.43 -7.65 -7.88
CA ILE A 163 -0.92 -8.03 -6.57
C ILE A 163 -1.43 -9.43 -6.26
N LEU A 164 -0.51 -10.39 -6.18
CA LEU A 164 -0.84 -11.76 -5.83
C LEU A 164 -1.08 -11.91 -4.33
N THR A 165 -0.16 -11.36 -3.53
CA THR A 165 -0.23 -11.41 -2.06
C THR A 165 0.78 -10.46 -1.43
N HIS A 166 0.82 -10.41 -0.10
CA HIS A 166 1.87 -9.74 0.65
C HIS A 166 2.37 -10.65 1.76
N LEU A 167 3.59 -10.39 2.20
CA LEU A 167 4.23 -11.03 3.34
C LEU A 167 4.74 -9.97 4.29
N ILE A 168 4.73 -10.26 5.58
CA ILE A 168 5.40 -9.45 6.59
C ILE A 168 6.54 -10.29 7.16
N VAL A 169 7.75 -9.86 6.88
CA VAL A 169 8.98 -10.55 7.23
C VAL A 169 9.80 -9.66 8.14
N ASN A 170 9.93 -10.01 9.42
CA ASN A 170 10.61 -9.18 10.43
C ASN A 170 10.13 -7.71 10.42
N ASN A 171 8.83 -7.50 10.48
CA ASN A 171 8.20 -6.17 10.40
C ASN A 171 8.55 -5.37 9.13
N ASN A 172 8.93 -6.06 8.05
CA ASN A 172 9.06 -5.46 6.73
C ASN A 172 7.96 -5.98 5.82
N LEU A 173 7.32 -5.09 5.09
CA LEU A 173 6.33 -5.46 4.10
C LEU A 173 7.02 -5.85 2.79
N ALA A 174 6.65 -7.00 2.27
CA ALA A 174 6.99 -7.45 0.93
C ALA A 174 5.71 -7.68 0.13
N ILE A 175 5.58 -7.02 -1.01
CA ILE A 175 4.46 -7.20 -1.94
C ILE A 175 4.89 -8.15 -3.04
N ILE A 176 4.08 -9.16 -3.29
CA ILE A 176 4.32 -10.15 -4.33
C ILE A 176 3.37 -9.84 -5.49
N PHE A 177 3.94 -9.55 -6.64
CA PHE A 177 3.22 -9.28 -7.87
C PHE A 177 3.27 -10.48 -8.79
N ASN A 178 2.16 -10.71 -9.45
CA ASN A 178 2.06 -11.51 -10.65
C ASN A 178 2.01 -10.55 -11.84
N ILE A 179 2.99 -10.64 -12.73
CA ILE A 179 3.09 -9.78 -13.90
C ILE A 179 2.99 -10.65 -15.14
N ARG A 180 1.98 -10.43 -15.93
CA ARG A 180 1.76 -11.13 -17.19
C ARG A 180 2.27 -10.26 -18.34
N GLY A 181 3.34 -10.71 -18.99
CA GLY A 181 3.87 -10.12 -20.22
C GLY A 181 3.50 -10.96 -21.45
N ASP A 182 3.91 -10.50 -22.63
CA ASP A 182 3.60 -11.15 -23.91
C ASP A 182 4.17 -12.57 -24.03
N TYR A 183 5.31 -12.82 -23.38
CA TYR A 183 6.06 -14.07 -23.51
C TYR A 183 6.10 -14.92 -22.23
N GLY A 184 5.46 -14.49 -21.17
CA GLY A 184 5.46 -15.26 -19.93
C GLY A 184 4.93 -14.50 -18.74
N THR A 185 4.88 -15.19 -17.61
CA THR A 185 4.42 -14.65 -16.33
C THR A 185 5.54 -14.65 -15.32
N TYR A 186 5.67 -13.59 -14.57
CA TYR A 186 6.73 -13.35 -13.60
C TYR A 186 6.15 -13.18 -12.21
N LEU A 187 6.79 -13.81 -11.23
CA LEU A 187 6.54 -13.59 -9.83
C LEU A 187 7.61 -12.65 -9.27
N VAL A 188 7.19 -11.46 -8.84
CA VAL A 188 8.09 -10.37 -8.47
C VAL A 188 7.83 -9.92 -7.05
N LEU A 189 8.88 -9.67 -6.30
CA LEU A 189 8.82 -9.09 -4.96
C LEU A 189 9.29 -7.63 -5.00
N ILE A 190 8.54 -6.76 -4.32
CA ILE A 190 8.88 -5.34 -4.15
C ILE A 190 8.87 -5.00 -2.67
N SER A 191 9.92 -4.31 -2.21
CA SER A 191 10.02 -3.75 -0.87
C SER A 191 9.88 -2.23 -0.90
N ASP A 192 9.13 -1.65 0.02
CA ASP A 192 8.91 -0.20 0.10
C ASP A 192 10.17 0.60 0.42
N MET A 193 11.14 0.00 1.12
CA MET A 193 12.37 0.67 1.53
C MET A 193 13.33 0.99 0.39
N THR A 194 13.39 0.13 -0.60
CA THR A 194 14.42 0.25 -1.63
C THR A 194 13.85 0.48 -3.01
N ALA A 195 12.54 0.39 -3.16
CA ALA A 195 11.85 0.27 -4.44
C ALA A 195 12.52 -0.76 -5.38
N LYS A 196 13.37 -1.62 -4.82
CA LYS A 196 14.04 -2.69 -5.56
C LYS A 196 13.08 -3.82 -5.76
N SER A 197 12.99 -4.24 -6.99
CA SER A 197 12.24 -5.42 -7.39
C SER A 197 13.21 -6.52 -7.76
N TYR A 198 12.84 -7.76 -7.50
CA TYR A 198 13.54 -8.91 -8.04
C TYR A 198 12.57 -10.02 -8.39
N ILE A 199 12.91 -10.75 -9.44
CA ILE A 199 12.11 -11.88 -9.90
C ILE A 199 12.34 -13.04 -8.92
N ILE A 200 11.26 -13.56 -8.37
CA ILE A 200 11.26 -14.77 -7.55
C ILE A 200 11.26 -16.00 -8.45
N ASP A 201 10.42 -15.97 -9.50
CA ASP A 201 10.28 -17.04 -10.47
C ASP A 201 9.72 -16.49 -11.79
N SER A 202 9.85 -17.27 -12.88
CA SER A 202 9.30 -16.92 -14.18
C SER A 202 8.84 -18.16 -14.94
N TYR A 203 7.76 -18.02 -15.69
CA TYR A 203 7.16 -19.09 -16.47
C TYR A 203 6.94 -18.59 -17.89
N ASN A 204 7.62 -19.23 -18.85
CA ASN A 204 7.52 -18.85 -20.25
C ASN A 204 6.23 -19.43 -20.86
N GLY A 205 5.59 -18.64 -21.69
CA GLY A 205 4.52 -19.10 -22.56
C GLY A 205 5.07 -19.97 -23.69
N ASP A 206 4.21 -20.74 -24.27
CA ASP A 206 4.52 -21.50 -25.48
C ASP A 206 4.04 -20.70 -26.70
N SER A 207 4.99 -20.25 -27.54
CA SER A 207 4.70 -19.49 -28.76
C SER A 207 3.77 -20.23 -29.72
N ASP A 208 3.81 -21.56 -29.70
CA ASP A 208 3.03 -22.38 -30.63
C ASP A 208 1.60 -22.63 -30.14
N SER A 209 1.33 -22.46 -28.84
CA SER A 209 0.01 -22.72 -28.23
C SER A 209 -0.81 -21.46 -27.95
N GLU A 210 -0.25 -20.26 -28.18
CA GLU A 210 -0.85 -18.97 -27.81
C GLU A 210 -1.27 -18.90 -26.33
N SER A 211 -0.70 -19.75 -25.47
CA SER A 211 -1.07 -19.80 -24.05
C SER A 211 0.00 -19.19 -23.19
N THR A 212 -0.42 -18.29 -22.32
CA THR A 212 0.43 -17.71 -21.30
C THR A 212 0.14 -18.39 -19.95
N PRO A 213 1.15 -18.88 -19.22
CA PRO A 213 0.96 -19.39 -17.88
C PRO A 213 0.28 -18.37 -16.98
N GLU A 214 -0.61 -18.83 -16.11
CA GLU A 214 -1.33 -17.99 -15.16
C GLU A 214 -0.98 -18.37 -13.73
N ILE A 215 -0.63 -17.39 -12.89
CA ILE A 215 -0.31 -17.60 -11.49
C ILE A 215 -1.52 -17.19 -10.65
N THR A 216 -2.00 -18.11 -9.82
CA THR A 216 -3.12 -17.89 -8.90
C THR A 216 -2.71 -18.22 -7.47
N LEU A 217 -3.06 -17.35 -6.53
CA LEU A 217 -2.86 -17.62 -5.10
C LEU A 217 -3.78 -18.76 -4.66
N VAL A 218 -3.20 -19.78 -4.03
CA VAL A 218 -3.98 -20.88 -3.45
C VAL A 218 -4.22 -20.66 -1.97
N ARG A 219 -3.17 -20.26 -1.24
CA ARG A 219 -3.24 -20.05 0.20
C ARG A 219 -2.10 -19.16 0.67
N ARG A 220 -2.36 -18.36 1.69
CA ARG A 220 -1.36 -17.60 2.44
C ARG A 220 -1.53 -17.83 3.93
N ASP A 221 -0.43 -17.90 4.66
CA ASP A 221 -0.37 -17.88 6.13
C ASP A 221 0.91 -17.16 6.59
N SER A 222 1.17 -17.16 7.90
CA SER A 222 2.35 -16.51 8.47
C SER A 222 3.69 -17.17 8.08
N SER A 223 3.66 -18.39 7.55
CA SER A 223 4.85 -19.12 7.12
C SER A 223 5.18 -18.94 5.63
N GLY A 224 4.34 -18.22 4.88
CA GLY A 224 4.52 -18.00 3.46
C GLY A 224 3.24 -18.10 2.64
N PHE A 225 3.36 -18.53 1.38
CA PHE A 225 2.21 -18.73 0.52
C PHE A 225 2.39 -19.88 -0.47
N THR A 226 1.26 -20.41 -0.92
CA THR A 226 1.19 -21.43 -1.96
C THR A 226 0.48 -20.84 -3.17
N TYR A 227 0.99 -21.11 -4.36
CA TYR A 227 0.39 -20.67 -5.61
C TYR A 227 0.34 -21.82 -6.61
N GLN A 228 -0.60 -21.68 -7.54
CA GLN A 228 -0.76 -22.54 -8.71
C GLN A 228 -0.25 -21.81 -9.95
N VAL A 229 0.45 -22.52 -10.81
CA VAL A 229 0.70 -22.08 -12.19
C VAL A 229 -0.09 -22.99 -13.10
N SER A 230 -1.06 -22.42 -13.79
CA SER A 230 -1.88 -23.12 -14.78
C SER A 230 -1.44 -22.77 -16.20
N ASN A 231 -2.08 -23.39 -17.19
CA ASN A 231 -1.81 -23.19 -18.61
C ASN A 231 -0.35 -23.51 -19.02
N ILE A 232 0.32 -24.43 -18.32
CA ILE A 232 1.62 -24.94 -18.73
C ILE A 232 1.40 -26.04 -19.76
N TYR A 233 1.90 -25.86 -20.99
CA TYR A 233 1.78 -26.87 -22.02
C TYR A 233 2.79 -28.01 -21.77
N ASP A 234 2.27 -29.23 -21.62
CA ASP A 234 3.07 -30.46 -21.55
C ASP A 234 3.13 -31.09 -22.95
N ALA A 235 4.22 -30.83 -23.66
CA ALA A 235 4.43 -31.34 -25.02
C ALA A 235 4.45 -32.89 -25.10
N THR A 236 4.82 -33.57 -24.01
CA THR A 236 4.88 -35.06 -23.96
C THR A 236 3.47 -35.63 -24.01
N HIS A 237 2.54 -35.03 -23.33
CA HIS A 237 1.16 -35.53 -23.24
C HIS A 237 0.17 -34.68 -24.07
N GLN A 238 0.65 -33.65 -24.79
CA GLN A 238 -0.15 -32.73 -25.62
C GLN A 238 -1.35 -32.17 -24.87
N LYS A 239 -1.14 -31.68 -23.64
CA LYS A 239 -2.20 -31.11 -22.78
C LYS A 239 -1.68 -30.01 -21.89
N PHE A 240 -2.58 -29.14 -21.46
CA PHE A 240 -2.28 -28.17 -20.43
C PHE A 240 -2.33 -28.80 -19.05
N ILE A 241 -1.35 -28.47 -18.21
CA ILE A 241 -1.23 -28.94 -16.83
C ILE A 241 -1.12 -27.74 -15.88
N SER A 242 -1.39 -28.03 -14.60
CA SER A 242 -1.13 -27.10 -13.50
C SER A 242 -0.06 -27.65 -12.58
N LYS A 243 0.80 -26.79 -12.09
CA LYS A 243 1.82 -27.10 -11.08
C LYS A 243 1.60 -26.23 -9.85
N TYR A 244 2.00 -26.74 -8.70
CA TYR A 244 1.84 -26.07 -7.42
C TYR A 244 3.19 -25.82 -6.78
N TYR A 245 3.34 -24.63 -6.21
CA TYR A 245 4.58 -24.22 -5.58
C TYR A 245 4.28 -23.58 -4.23
N LYS A 246 5.23 -23.72 -3.31
CA LYS A 246 5.24 -23.06 -2.02
C LYS A 246 6.44 -22.14 -1.90
N ILE A 247 6.24 -20.96 -1.34
CA ILE A 247 7.28 -20.06 -0.88
C ILE A 247 7.19 -19.97 0.63
N GLU A 248 8.30 -20.15 1.31
CA GLU A 248 8.41 -20.13 2.77
C GLU A 248 9.17 -18.90 3.24
N VAL A 249 8.73 -18.36 4.37
CA VAL A 249 9.43 -17.31 5.09
C VAL A 249 10.25 -17.97 6.20
N ASN A 250 11.58 -17.87 6.10
CA ASN A 250 12.52 -18.40 7.06
C ASN A 250 13.31 -17.25 7.73
N GLY A 251 12.80 -16.76 8.84
CA GLY A 251 13.37 -15.60 9.51
C GLY A 251 13.27 -14.34 8.65
N SER A 252 14.40 -13.84 8.16
CA SER A 252 14.48 -12.67 7.27
C SER A 252 14.53 -13.01 5.79
N GLU A 253 14.48 -14.28 5.44
CA GLU A 253 14.64 -14.74 4.07
C GLU A 253 13.36 -15.35 3.52
N ILE A 254 13.15 -15.14 2.23
CA ILE A 254 12.08 -15.77 1.45
C ILE A 254 12.73 -16.89 0.63
N SER A 255 12.18 -18.10 0.72
CA SER A 255 12.72 -19.25 -0.01
C SER A 255 12.55 -19.08 -1.52
N LYS A 256 13.33 -19.84 -2.28
CA LYS A 256 12.99 -20.12 -3.68
C LYS A 256 11.69 -20.96 -3.74
N PRO A 257 10.97 -20.94 -4.87
CA PRO A 257 9.79 -21.76 -5.06
C PRO A 257 10.10 -23.25 -4.88
N ILE A 258 9.31 -23.92 -4.06
CA ILE A 258 9.39 -25.34 -3.75
C ILE A 258 8.21 -26.02 -4.43
N ALA A 259 8.45 -26.91 -5.39
CA ALA A 259 7.37 -27.67 -6.03
C ALA A 259 6.70 -28.61 -5.02
N ILE A 260 5.38 -28.63 -5.01
CA ILE A 260 4.57 -29.46 -4.11
C ILE A 260 3.50 -30.23 -4.89
N SER A 261 2.97 -31.27 -4.28
CA SER A 261 1.76 -31.93 -4.78
C SER A 261 0.55 -31.00 -4.63
N PRO A 262 -0.50 -31.14 -5.45
CA PRO A 262 -1.73 -30.40 -5.29
C PRO A 262 -2.22 -30.51 -3.84
N PRO A 263 -2.52 -29.38 -3.14
CA PRO A 263 -3.05 -29.44 -1.79
C PRO A 263 -4.36 -30.23 -1.73
N ALA A 264 -4.51 -31.10 -0.74
CA ALA A 264 -5.65 -32.02 -0.64
C ALA A 264 -7.01 -31.31 -0.52
N ASN A 265 -7.03 -30.07 -0.03
CA ASN A 265 -8.20 -29.21 0.13
C ASN A 265 -7.99 -27.92 -0.64
N ILE A 266 -7.70 -28.01 -1.92
CA ILE A 266 -8.06 -26.89 -2.77
C ILE A 266 -9.58 -26.93 -2.74
N ASP A 267 -10.20 -26.09 -1.90
CA ASP A 267 -11.56 -25.71 -2.15
C ASP A 267 -11.52 -25.19 -3.59
N LYS A 268 -11.94 -26.06 -4.50
CA LYS A 268 -12.49 -25.60 -5.74
C LYS A 268 -13.72 -24.83 -5.29
N GLU A 269 -13.50 -23.60 -4.83
CA GLU A 269 -14.54 -22.61 -4.84
C GLU A 269 -15.05 -22.76 -6.24
N LYS A 270 -16.20 -23.35 -6.36
CA LYS A 270 -16.89 -23.42 -7.62
C LYS A 270 -16.89 -22.00 -8.07
N THR A 271 -16.06 -21.69 -9.06
CA THR A 271 -16.19 -20.45 -9.79
C THR A 271 -17.62 -20.44 -10.22
N TRP A 272 -18.42 -19.73 -9.50
CA TRP A 272 -19.81 -19.53 -9.81
C TRP A 272 -19.81 -18.69 -11.09
N THR A 273 -19.86 -19.37 -12.22
CA THR A 273 -20.16 -18.73 -13.49
C THR A 273 -21.67 -18.80 -13.66
N GLY A 274 -22.32 -17.66 -13.57
CA GLY A 274 -23.76 -17.59 -13.80
C GLY A 274 -24.47 -16.56 -12.93
N TYR A 275 -25.79 -16.55 -13.01
CA TYR A 275 -26.62 -15.62 -12.26
C TYR A 275 -26.86 -16.12 -10.84
N CYS A 276 -26.57 -15.29 -9.83
CA CYS A 276 -26.99 -15.47 -8.45
C CYS A 276 -28.33 -14.77 -8.26
N GLY A 277 -29.41 -15.43 -8.63
CA GLY A 277 -30.70 -14.79 -8.62
C GLY A 277 -30.76 -13.64 -9.62
N ARG A 278 -30.73 -12.41 -9.14
CA ARG A 278 -30.81 -11.19 -9.96
C ARG A 278 -29.47 -10.51 -10.24
N PHE A 279 -28.35 -11.06 -9.74
CA PHE A 279 -27.01 -10.47 -9.88
C PHE A 279 -26.17 -11.26 -10.85
N SER A 280 -25.25 -10.59 -11.54
CA SER A 280 -24.12 -11.25 -12.19
C SER A 280 -23.12 -11.65 -11.10
N CYS A 281 -22.70 -12.90 -11.11
CA CYS A 281 -21.79 -13.45 -10.13
C CYS A 281 -20.35 -13.57 -10.63
N ASP A 282 -20.06 -13.01 -11.79
CA ASP A 282 -18.72 -13.08 -12.39
C ASP A 282 -17.67 -12.31 -11.57
N SER A 283 -18.11 -11.34 -10.78
CA SER A 283 -17.26 -10.55 -9.87
C SER A 283 -17.45 -10.92 -8.39
N GLU A 284 -17.97 -12.10 -8.11
CA GLU A 284 -18.31 -12.50 -6.76
C GLU A 284 -17.05 -12.77 -5.92
N LEU A 285 -16.97 -12.10 -4.76
CA LEU A 285 -15.94 -12.32 -3.77
C LEU A 285 -16.55 -12.72 -2.44
N ARG A 286 -15.96 -13.75 -1.83
CA ARG A 286 -16.36 -14.23 -0.52
C ARG A 286 -15.61 -13.51 0.60
N SER A 287 -16.32 -13.15 1.67
CA SER A 287 -15.69 -12.55 2.85
C SER A 287 -14.70 -13.52 3.54
N PRO A 288 -13.72 -13.01 4.32
CA PRO A 288 -12.74 -13.85 5.00
C PRO A 288 -13.35 -14.90 5.95
N ASP A 289 -14.52 -14.62 6.53
CA ASP A 289 -15.27 -15.56 7.40
C ASP A 289 -16.25 -16.44 6.61
N GLY A 290 -16.35 -16.24 5.31
CA GLY A 290 -17.20 -16.99 4.40
C GLY A 290 -18.70 -16.70 4.52
N GLN A 291 -19.13 -15.72 5.33
CA GLN A 291 -20.55 -15.44 5.56
C GLN A 291 -21.17 -14.58 4.46
N TRP A 292 -20.37 -13.74 3.82
CA TRP A 292 -20.82 -12.74 2.86
C TRP A 292 -20.20 -12.92 1.49
N ARG A 293 -20.87 -12.39 0.48
CA ARG A 293 -20.39 -12.25 -0.90
C ARG A 293 -20.64 -10.86 -1.41
N LEU A 294 -19.83 -10.44 -2.37
CA LEU A 294 -19.95 -9.17 -3.08
C LEU A 294 -20.33 -9.42 -4.52
N ALA A 295 -21.14 -8.54 -5.08
CA ALA A 295 -21.42 -8.51 -6.52
C ALA A 295 -21.68 -7.08 -7.00
N SER A 296 -21.30 -6.79 -8.22
CA SER A 296 -21.83 -5.64 -8.96
C SER A 296 -23.16 -6.00 -9.60
N GLY A 297 -24.12 -5.09 -9.53
CA GLY A 297 -25.39 -5.26 -10.19
C GLY A 297 -25.30 -4.92 -11.67
N GLU A 298 -24.82 -5.82 -12.52
CA GLU A 298 -25.11 -5.76 -13.95
C GLU A 298 -26.47 -6.44 -14.17
N GLY A 299 -27.54 -5.65 -14.10
CA GLY A 299 -28.88 -6.20 -14.30
C GLY A 299 -29.14 -6.58 -15.74
N THR A 300 -29.67 -7.77 -15.96
CA THR A 300 -30.40 -8.15 -17.18
C THR A 300 -31.65 -7.28 -17.40
N ILE A 301 -32.02 -6.51 -16.39
CA ILE A 301 -33.10 -5.53 -16.48
C ILE A 301 -32.45 -4.14 -16.46
N PRO A 302 -32.51 -3.38 -17.56
CA PRO A 302 -31.93 -2.05 -17.63
C PRO A 302 -32.37 -1.21 -16.44
N HIS A 303 -31.41 -0.63 -15.73
CA HIS A 303 -31.57 0.41 -14.70
C HIS A 303 -32.13 0.00 -13.32
N GLN A 304 -32.40 -1.26 -13.02
CA GLN A 304 -32.97 -1.62 -11.73
C GLN A 304 -31.93 -2.05 -10.67
N TYR A 305 -30.71 -2.40 -11.07
CA TYR A 305 -29.76 -3.09 -10.20
C TYR A 305 -28.32 -2.60 -10.28
N ASP A 306 -28.12 -1.41 -10.80
CA ASP A 306 -26.79 -0.80 -10.85
C ASP A 306 -26.38 -0.37 -9.46
N GLY A 307 -25.33 -0.98 -8.92
CA GLY A 307 -24.84 -0.68 -7.59
C GLY A 307 -23.83 -1.72 -7.12
N VAL A 308 -23.38 -1.56 -5.91
CA VAL A 308 -22.49 -2.49 -5.21
C VAL A 308 -23.27 -3.18 -4.11
N TYR A 309 -23.26 -4.50 -4.13
CA TYR A 309 -24.12 -5.30 -3.26
C TYR A 309 -23.29 -6.26 -2.43
N TYR A 310 -23.71 -6.47 -1.19
CA TYR A 310 -23.32 -7.63 -0.41
C TYR A 310 -24.55 -8.45 -0.03
N PHE A 311 -24.37 -9.76 0.14
CA PHE A 311 -25.44 -10.67 0.52
C PHE A 311 -24.89 -11.88 1.27
N PRO A 312 -25.72 -12.57 2.10
CA PRO A 312 -25.33 -13.83 2.73
C PRO A 312 -24.93 -14.85 1.66
N HIS A 313 -23.90 -15.63 1.93
CA HIS A 313 -23.27 -16.54 0.97
C HIS A 313 -24.26 -17.41 0.16
N ASP A 314 -25.30 -17.88 0.78
CA ASP A 314 -26.31 -18.78 0.23
C ASP A 314 -27.68 -18.11 -0.03
N ARG A 315 -27.78 -16.78 0.20
CA ARG A 315 -29.02 -16.02 0.07
C ARG A 315 -28.88 -14.77 -0.80
N PRO A 316 -28.66 -14.94 -2.11
CA PRO A 316 -28.51 -13.79 -3.03
C PRO A 316 -29.77 -12.91 -3.13
N ASP A 317 -30.94 -13.46 -2.76
CA ASP A 317 -32.20 -12.73 -2.67
C ASP A 317 -32.19 -11.65 -1.57
N LEU A 318 -31.28 -11.73 -0.61
CA LEU A 318 -31.11 -10.75 0.48
C LEU A 318 -30.04 -9.71 0.19
N GLY A 319 -29.74 -9.46 -1.08
CA GLY A 319 -28.72 -8.48 -1.46
C GLY A 319 -29.03 -7.06 -0.97
N VAL A 320 -28.05 -6.43 -0.34
CA VAL A 320 -28.12 -5.07 0.18
C VAL A 320 -27.19 -4.17 -0.63
N ASN A 321 -27.74 -3.12 -1.25
CA ASN A 321 -26.95 -2.12 -1.95
C ASN A 321 -26.26 -1.20 -0.93
N VAL A 322 -24.94 -1.08 -1.04
CA VAL A 322 -24.12 -0.21 -0.18
C VAL A 322 -23.74 1.10 -0.82
N PHE A 323 -24.06 1.28 -2.11
CA PHE A 323 -23.67 2.43 -2.89
C PHE A 323 -24.91 3.11 -3.51
N LEU A 324 -24.67 4.05 -4.41
CA LEU A 324 -25.74 4.71 -5.14
C LEU A 324 -26.20 3.80 -6.29
N SER A 325 -27.48 3.89 -6.63
CA SER A 325 -28.04 3.20 -7.80
C SER A 325 -28.17 4.18 -8.95
N VAL A 326 -28.16 3.67 -10.18
CA VAL A 326 -28.55 4.47 -11.36
C VAL A 326 -29.93 5.07 -11.11
N GLY A 327 -30.03 6.38 -11.29
CA GLY A 327 -31.25 7.15 -11.01
C GLY A 327 -31.26 7.85 -9.65
N ASP A 328 -30.36 7.54 -8.72
CA ASP A 328 -30.12 8.34 -7.53
C ASP A 328 -29.36 9.65 -7.89
N ARG A 329 -28.65 9.63 -9.04
CA ARG A 329 -28.02 10.83 -9.65
C ARG A 329 -28.30 10.85 -11.16
N LYS A 330 -28.93 11.90 -11.63
CA LYS A 330 -29.36 12.01 -13.04
C LYS A 330 -28.24 12.48 -13.99
N GLU A 331 -27.11 12.95 -13.49
CA GLU A 331 -26.17 13.78 -14.25
C GLU A 331 -24.81 13.12 -14.49
N ASP A 332 -24.48 12.04 -13.78
CA ASP A 332 -23.17 11.40 -13.87
C ASP A 332 -23.30 10.02 -14.51
N GLY A 333 -22.52 9.78 -15.54
CA GLY A 333 -22.38 8.43 -16.13
C GLY A 333 -21.86 7.46 -15.08
N TRP A 334 -22.53 6.34 -14.91
CA TRP A 334 -22.07 5.27 -14.04
C TRP A 334 -21.21 4.30 -14.81
N SER A 335 -20.08 3.99 -14.23
CA SER A 335 -19.38 2.76 -14.56
C SER A 335 -19.50 1.83 -13.36
N TYR A 336 -19.63 0.54 -13.63
CA TYR A 336 -19.76 -0.45 -12.58
C TYR A 336 -18.42 -0.68 -11.91
N SER A 337 -18.45 -0.80 -10.59
CA SER A 337 -17.31 -1.36 -9.88
C SER A 337 -17.14 -2.83 -10.27
N ARG A 338 -15.93 -3.19 -10.69
CA ARG A 338 -15.58 -4.55 -11.07
C ARG A 338 -14.56 -5.18 -10.18
N ASN A 339 -13.82 -4.35 -9.43
CA ASN A 339 -12.72 -4.80 -8.62
C ASN A 339 -13.01 -4.56 -7.15
N TYR A 340 -12.89 -5.63 -6.37
CA TYR A 340 -13.21 -5.64 -4.96
C TYR A 340 -12.05 -6.21 -4.15
N ALA A 341 -11.92 -5.76 -2.92
CA ALA A 341 -11.06 -6.37 -1.91
C ALA A 341 -11.76 -6.40 -0.56
N TRP A 342 -11.87 -7.57 0.06
CA TRP A 342 -12.30 -7.65 1.44
C TRP A 342 -11.20 -7.10 2.37
N GLY A 343 -11.61 -6.30 3.34
CA GLY A 343 -10.78 -5.86 4.46
C GLY A 343 -10.83 -6.88 5.58
N ASP A 344 -11.70 -6.63 6.53
CA ASP A 344 -12.07 -7.60 7.54
C ASP A 344 -13.45 -8.22 7.22
N LYS A 345 -14.05 -8.94 8.17
CA LYS A 345 -15.38 -9.55 8.00
C LYS A 345 -16.52 -8.54 7.79
N ASN A 346 -16.31 -7.27 8.11
CA ASN A 346 -17.33 -6.22 8.06
C ASN A 346 -16.99 -5.09 7.08
N SER A 347 -15.81 -5.10 6.46
CA SER A 347 -15.40 -4.04 5.56
C SER A 347 -14.85 -4.57 4.24
N PHE A 348 -15.09 -3.81 3.19
CA PHE A 348 -14.51 -4.09 1.87
C PHE A 348 -14.28 -2.80 1.10
N PHE A 349 -13.46 -2.91 0.07
CA PHE A 349 -13.06 -1.84 -0.82
C PHE A 349 -13.49 -2.18 -2.25
N PHE A 350 -13.79 -1.17 -3.02
CA PHE A 350 -14.10 -1.32 -4.43
C PHE A 350 -13.66 -0.08 -5.22
N ASP A 351 -13.42 -0.26 -6.51
CA ASP A 351 -13.23 0.85 -7.42
C ASP A 351 -14.53 1.19 -8.17
N ASN A 352 -14.62 2.41 -8.66
CA ASN A 352 -15.70 2.88 -9.48
C ASN A 352 -15.13 3.80 -10.57
N ASP A 353 -15.42 3.49 -11.83
CA ASP A 353 -15.06 4.32 -12.97
C ASP A 353 -16.23 5.26 -13.30
N GLY A 354 -15.95 6.44 -13.87
CA GLY A 354 -16.95 7.43 -14.19
C GLY A 354 -17.28 8.34 -13.01
N GLY A 355 -18.38 9.06 -13.05
CA GLY A 355 -18.74 10.01 -12.00
C GLY A 355 -18.67 9.40 -10.59
N LEU A 356 -17.94 10.06 -9.69
CA LEU A 356 -17.58 9.59 -8.36
C LEU A 356 -16.45 8.52 -8.37
N ALA A 357 -15.43 8.74 -9.18
CA ALA A 357 -14.21 7.95 -9.13
C ALA A 357 -13.48 8.17 -7.77
N CYS A 358 -12.63 7.31 -7.22
CA CYS A 358 -12.33 5.99 -7.72
C CYS A 358 -12.46 4.93 -6.62
N ILE A 359 -11.65 4.99 -5.50
CA ILE A 359 -11.65 3.92 -4.50
C ILE A 359 -12.54 4.27 -3.32
N TRP A 360 -13.40 3.33 -2.99
CA TRP A 360 -14.37 3.40 -1.90
C TRP A 360 -14.11 2.33 -0.85
N LYS A 361 -14.40 2.67 0.41
CA LYS A 361 -14.44 1.75 1.55
C LYS A 361 -15.86 1.64 2.06
N THR A 362 -16.36 0.43 2.21
CA THR A 362 -17.63 0.17 2.89
C THR A 362 -17.38 -0.49 4.24
N ASP A 363 -18.07 0.01 5.27
CA ASP A 363 -18.21 -0.66 6.56
C ASP A 363 -19.68 -1.11 6.74
N ILE A 364 -19.89 -2.41 6.72
CA ILE A 364 -21.23 -3.02 6.81
C ILE A 364 -21.85 -2.79 8.19
N SER A 365 -21.02 -2.83 9.24
CA SER A 365 -21.49 -2.70 10.63
C SER A 365 -21.92 -1.28 10.96
N GLN A 366 -21.20 -0.29 10.44
CA GLN A 366 -21.51 1.13 10.62
C GLN A 366 -22.48 1.68 9.57
N LYS A 367 -22.75 0.91 8.52
CA LYS A 367 -23.52 1.34 7.34
C LYS A 367 -22.96 2.62 6.72
N THR A 368 -21.66 2.66 6.48
CA THR A 368 -20.97 3.75 5.80
C THR A 368 -20.31 3.27 4.53
N THR A 369 -20.30 4.13 3.52
CA THR A 369 -19.50 3.95 2.30
C THR A 369 -18.76 5.25 2.05
N GLU A 370 -17.44 5.20 2.17
CA GLU A 370 -16.56 6.36 2.17
C GLU A 370 -15.65 6.35 0.95
N ARG A 371 -15.61 7.47 0.21
CA ARG A 371 -14.67 7.64 -0.88
C ARG A 371 -13.31 8.03 -0.31
N ILE A 372 -12.38 7.09 -0.38
CA ILE A 372 -11.06 7.24 0.25
C ILE A 372 -9.99 7.77 -0.71
N LEU A 373 -10.12 7.48 -2.00
CA LEU A 373 -9.20 7.97 -3.05
C LEU A 373 -10.01 8.49 -4.24
N PRO A 374 -10.45 9.76 -4.20
CA PRO A 374 -11.18 10.43 -5.28
C PRO A 374 -10.25 10.82 -6.45
N VAL A 375 -9.59 9.85 -7.05
CA VAL A 375 -8.62 10.05 -8.15
C VAL A 375 -9.01 9.19 -9.33
N GLU A 376 -9.29 9.83 -10.46
CA GLU A 376 -9.57 9.13 -11.71
C GLU A 376 -8.34 8.31 -12.16
N GLY A 377 -8.57 7.06 -12.57
CA GLY A 377 -7.50 6.15 -13.02
C GLY A 377 -6.88 5.26 -11.94
N LEU A 378 -7.19 5.45 -10.65
CA LEU A 378 -6.82 4.49 -9.60
C LEU A 378 -7.79 3.31 -9.62
N LYS A 379 -7.26 2.08 -9.75
CA LYS A 379 -8.04 0.84 -9.88
C LYS A 379 -7.45 -0.29 -9.04
N TYR A 380 -8.17 -1.41 -9.00
CA TYR A 380 -7.71 -2.66 -8.40
C TYR A 380 -7.30 -2.51 -6.93
N PRO A 381 -8.23 -2.19 -6.03
CA PRO A 381 -7.92 -2.06 -4.61
C PRO A 381 -7.43 -3.40 -4.05
N TYR A 382 -6.33 -3.36 -3.31
CA TYR A 382 -5.78 -4.48 -2.57
C TYR A 382 -5.61 -4.07 -1.11
N TYR A 383 -6.31 -4.76 -0.21
CA TYR A 383 -6.25 -4.47 1.22
C TYR A 383 -5.14 -5.23 1.92
N LEU A 384 -4.48 -4.56 2.84
CA LEU A 384 -3.61 -5.18 3.82
C LEU A 384 -3.70 -4.48 5.17
N ARG A 385 -3.46 -5.24 6.24
CA ARG A 385 -3.33 -4.69 7.60
C ARG A 385 -1.90 -4.89 8.07
N TYR A 386 -1.29 -3.79 8.50
CA TYR A 386 0.07 -3.76 8.99
C TYR A 386 0.16 -2.83 10.20
N ASP A 387 0.81 -3.29 11.28
CA ASP A 387 1.00 -2.54 12.53
C ASP A 387 -0.30 -1.90 13.09
N ASN A 388 -1.39 -2.66 13.05
CA ASN A 388 -2.75 -2.27 13.44
C ASN A 388 -3.39 -1.13 12.61
N GLU A 389 -2.79 -0.74 11.52
CA GLU A 389 -3.36 0.21 10.57
C GLU A 389 -3.86 -0.49 9.31
N ASP A 390 -4.91 0.06 8.72
CA ASP A 390 -5.48 -0.40 7.46
C ASP A 390 -4.84 0.35 6.30
N TYR A 391 -4.40 -0.39 5.30
CA TYR A 391 -3.83 0.13 4.06
C TYR A 391 -4.57 -0.42 2.84
N VAL A 392 -4.62 0.40 1.81
CA VAL A 392 -5.10 -0.01 0.49
C VAL A 392 -4.04 0.31 -0.54
N ILE A 393 -3.66 -0.67 -1.34
CA ILE A 393 -2.82 -0.48 -2.51
C ILE A 393 -3.73 -0.43 -3.73
N SER A 394 -3.50 0.52 -4.62
CA SER A 394 -4.20 0.66 -5.88
C SER A 394 -3.23 0.96 -7.01
N GLN A 395 -3.55 0.51 -8.21
CA GLN A 395 -2.79 0.79 -9.41
C GLN A 395 -3.32 2.04 -10.09
N TYR A 396 -2.43 2.97 -10.45
CA TYR A 396 -2.74 4.06 -11.37
C TYR A 396 -2.37 3.63 -12.79
N ILE A 397 -3.37 3.62 -13.67
CA ILE A 397 -3.20 3.28 -15.08
C ILE A 397 -3.30 4.58 -15.87
N PRO A 398 -2.17 5.06 -16.45
CA PRO A 398 -2.19 6.27 -17.28
C PRO A 398 -3.13 6.15 -18.47
N THR A 399 -3.81 7.24 -18.78
CA THR A 399 -4.73 7.33 -19.93
C THR A 399 -4.07 7.95 -21.16
N GLY A 400 -2.87 8.52 -21.00
CA GLY A 400 -2.11 9.16 -22.08
C GLY A 400 -0.71 9.57 -21.66
N ASP A 401 0.01 10.23 -22.55
CA ASP A 401 1.41 10.65 -22.31
C ASP A 401 1.54 11.69 -21.18
N ALA A 402 0.53 12.54 -21.00
CA ALA A 402 0.56 13.63 -20.02
C ALA A 402 0.62 13.13 -18.56
N ASP A 403 0.04 11.97 -18.29
CA ASP A 403 -0.04 11.35 -16.98
C ASP A 403 0.80 10.06 -16.86
N SER A 404 1.56 9.71 -17.91
CA SER A 404 2.42 8.51 -17.94
C SER A 404 3.38 8.42 -16.74
N HIS A 405 3.90 9.56 -16.28
CA HIS A 405 4.78 9.66 -15.11
C HIS A 405 4.11 9.30 -13.78
N LEU A 406 2.77 9.23 -13.74
CA LEU A 406 2.01 8.81 -12.57
C LEU A 406 1.78 7.30 -12.54
N GLY A 407 2.03 6.59 -13.65
CA GLY A 407 1.85 5.13 -13.71
C GLY A 407 2.58 4.40 -12.59
N GLY A 408 1.89 3.48 -11.92
CA GLY A 408 2.47 2.73 -10.80
C GLY A 408 1.47 2.28 -9.75
N PHE A 409 1.99 1.81 -8.64
CA PHE A 409 1.19 1.45 -7.47
C PHE A 409 1.31 2.51 -6.38
N TYR A 410 0.19 2.80 -5.78
CA TYR A 410 0.05 3.74 -4.67
C TYR A 410 -0.49 3.01 -3.45
N ILE A 411 0.04 3.33 -2.29
CA ILE A 411 -0.46 2.83 -1.02
C ILE A 411 -1.06 3.98 -0.23
N ALA A 412 -2.26 3.75 0.29
CA ALA A 412 -3.00 4.72 1.08
C ALA A 412 -3.29 4.21 2.48
N ARG A 413 -3.38 5.12 3.44
CA ARG A 413 -3.82 4.86 4.81
C ARG A 413 -4.80 5.92 5.27
N SER A 414 -5.62 5.60 6.26
CA SER A 414 -6.47 6.59 6.91
C SER A 414 -5.62 7.70 7.52
N GLY A 415 -5.99 8.96 7.31
CA GLY A 415 -5.40 10.07 8.05
C GLY A 415 -5.68 9.92 9.55
N GLN A 416 -4.67 10.11 10.38
CA GLN A 416 -4.83 10.21 11.85
C GLN A 416 -5.47 11.55 12.22
#